data_e02daf1cab13e5e3d87e119b7fa30bce
#
_entry.id   e02daf1cab13e5e3d87e119b7fa30bce
#
_cell.length_a   1.000
_cell.length_b   1.000
_cell.length_c   1.000
_cell.angle_alpha   90.00
_cell.angle_beta   90.00
_cell.angle_gamma   90.00
#
_symmetry.space_group_name_H-M   'P 1'
#
loop_
_entity.id
_entity.type
_entity.pdbx_description
1 polymer ?
#
loop_
_entity_poly.entity_id
_entity_poly.type
_entity_poly.pdbx_seq_one_letter_code
_entity_poly.pdbx_strand_id
1 'polypeptide(L)'
;AKRIVERGENNMKTKTTAKVLGAALLTMTLARTATVYAEEEYTIGIEQFAEHGSLDNCREGFLEGLKEEGIEEGKNLSVEYKNAAADMGTCGQISDGFAADKVDLMVGIATPSAQSLYNAAMDAGIPVIYTAVTDPLAAELADDEGNPVGEITGTSDKLPVKQQLEMIRQMLPEAETIGIMYTTSEANSEAAVKEYEELAGEYDFKIETAGIATTADIPLAAQSLLEKVDCMTNLTDNTVVSSLPTILEMANEKKIPVFGSEIEQVKLGCLAAEGLDYIELGKQTGKMAAQVLKGEKKASELPFETIEEASLYVNTAAAEKLEIEIPEEMTETAAEVFEEITEA
;
A
#
# COMPACT_ATOMS: atom_id res chain seq x y z
N ALA A 1 -38.39 -13.63 95.46
CA ALA A 1 -38.70 -14.82 96.20
C ALA A 1 -38.38 -16.06 95.39
N LYS A 2 -37.42 -16.74 95.92
CA LYS A 2 -37.33 -18.23 96.07
C LYS A 2 -37.39 -19.07 94.78
N ARG A 3 -36.31 -19.66 94.57
CA ARG A 3 -35.78 -20.99 95.01
C ARG A 3 -36.13 -22.07 93.94
N ILE A 4 -35.19 -22.79 93.48
CA ILE A 4 -34.33 -23.90 93.91
C ILE A 4 -34.58 -25.09 93.02
N VAL A 5 -33.50 -25.61 92.33
CA VAL A 5 -32.90 -26.94 92.52
C VAL A 5 -33.66 -28.09 91.73
N GLU A 6 -33.15 -28.99 91.08
CA GLU A 6 -31.92 -29.81 91.08
C GLU A 6 -31.87 -30.71 89.82
N ARG A 7 -30.68 -30.97 89.35
CA ARG A 7 -30.01 -32.28 89.14
C ARG A 7 -30.72 -33.38 88.43
N GLY A 8 -29.96 -33.96 87.51
CA GLY A 8 -30.03 -35.38 87.16
C GLY A 8 -29.34 -35.66 85.83
N GLU A 9 -28.09 -35.97 85.90
CA GLU A 9 -27.26 -36.95 85.30
C GLU A 9 -28.02 -38.01 84.43
N ASN A 10 -27.59 -38.34 83.22
CA ASN A 10 -26.66 -39.41 82.92
C ASN A 10 -26.57 -39.74 81.45
N ASN A 11 -25.40 -39.66 80.95
CA ASN A 11 -24.67 -40.69 80.15
C ASN A 11 -25.44 -41.59 79.17
N MET A 12 -24.93 -41.56 77.99
CA MET A 12 -24.45 -42.68 77.26
C MET A 12 -24.78 -42.67 75.77
N LYS A 13 -23.68 -42.83 75.06
CA LYS A 13 -23.44 -43.44 73.69
C LYS A 13 -23.42 -42.54 72.47
N THR A 14 -22.26 -41.99 72.22
CA THR A 14 -21.27 -42.42 71.21
C THR A 14 -21.83 -43.10 69.94
N LYS A 15 -21.34 -42.55 68.85
CA LYS A 15 -21.28 -43.12 67.47
C LYS A 15 -22.47 -42.78 66.59
N THR A 16 -22.32 -41.78 65.82
CA THR A 16 -22.58 -41.71 64.39
C THR A 16 -22.72 -40.26 63.91
N THR A 17 -21.61 -39.50 63.87
CA THR A 17 -21.59 -38.21 63.17
C THR A 17 -20.19 -37.92 62.67
N ALA A 18 -19.70 -38.81 61.81
CA ALA A 18 -18.43 -38.63 61.16
C ALA A 18 -18.53 -38.96 59.63
N LYS A 19 -19.63 -38.65 58.99
CA LYS A 19 -19.79 -38.89 57.54
C LYS A 19 -20.54 -37.81 56.77
N VAL A 20 -20.82 -36.62 57.33
CA VAL A 20 -21.53 -35.54 56.61
C VAL A 20 -20.72 -34.27 56.45
N LEU A 21 -19.49 -34.21 56.97
CA LEU A 21 -18.61 -33.01 56.81
C LEU A 21 -17.58 -33.11 55.68
N GLY A 22 -17.63 -34.18 54.85
CA GLY A 22 -16.68 -34.39 53.74
C GLY A 22 -17.19 -34.02 52.35
N ALA A 23 -18.46 -33.61 52.23
CA ALA A 23 -19.07 -33.37 50.90
C ALA A 23 -19.35 -31.88 50.58
N ALA A 24 -19.06 -30.97 51.52
CA ALA A 24 -19.33 -29.53 51.33
C ALA A 24 -18.08 -28.66 51.04
N LEU A 25 -16.88 -29.30 50.90
CA LEU A 25 -15.62 -28.57 50.63
C LEU A 25 -15.00 -28.84 49.26
N LEU A 26 -15.72 -29.51 48.32
CA LEU A 26 -15.18 -29.84 47.01
C LEU A 26 -15.98 -29.25 45.86
N THR A 27 -16.80 -28.22 46.08
CA THR A 27 -17.51 -27.49 45.03
C THR A 27 -17.18 -26.00 44.97
N MET A 28 -16.08 -25.58 45.61
CA MET A 28 -15.61 -24.18 45.56
C MET A 28 -14.21 -24.09 44.96
N THR A 29 -13.99 -24.53 43.73
CA THR A 29 -12.82 -24.09 42.93
C THR A 29 -12.97 -24.58 41.51
N LEU A 30 -13.79 -23.92 40.72
CA LEU A 30 -13.63 -23.80 39.28
C LEU A 30 -14.57 -22.71 38.71
N ALA A 31 -14.64 -21.57 39.41
CA ALA A 31 -14.89 -20.34 38.69
C ALA A 31 -13.56 -19.99 38.03
N ARG A 32 -13.23 -20.63 36.88
CA ARG A 32 -12.36 -20.03 35.90
C ARG A 32 -13.06 -18.73 35.51
N THR A 33 -12.56 -17.62 36.04
CA THR A 33 -12.74 -16.33 35.40
C THR A 33 -12.16 -16.50 34.01
N ALA A 34 -13.00 -16.82 33.03
CA ALA A 34 -12.74 -16.46 31.68
C ALA A 34 -12.64 -14.94 31.73
N THR A 35 -11.45 -14.41 31.81
CA THR A 35 -11.16 -13.06 31.38
C THR A 35 -11.59 -13.05 29.94
N VAL A 36 -12.79 -12.56 29.66
CA VAL A 36 -13.17 -12.10 28.34
C VAL A 36 -12.21 -10.93 28.13
N TYR A 37 -11.10 -11.19 27.45
CA TYR A 37 -10.35 -10.12 26.82
C TYR A 37 -11.37 -9.52 25.84
N ALA A 38 -11.84 -8.32 26.12
CA ALA A 38 -12.51 -7.53 25.10
C ALA A 38 -11.51 -7.51 23.93
N GLU A 39 -11.89 -8.03 22.80
CA GLU A 39 -11.11 -7.85 21.57
C GLU A 39 -10.95 -6.35 21.39
N GLU A 40 -9.73 -5.87 21.26
CA GLU A 40 -9.48 -4.46 20.99
C GLU A 40 -10.14 -4.13 19.66
N GLU A 41 -10.97 -3.10 19.64
CA GLU A 41 -11.63 -2.61 18.42
C GLU A 41 -10.81 -1.43 17.90
N TYR A 42 -10.46 -1.49 16.60
CA TYR A 42 -9.69 -0.46 15.91
C TYR A 42 -10.55 0.26 14.88
N THR A 43 -10.29 1.55 14.70
CA THR A 43 -10.89 2.36 13.62
C THR A 43 -9.77 2.97 12.79
N ILE A 44 -9.79 2.71 11.47
CA ILE A 44 -8.80 3.27 10.53
C ILE A 44 -9.47 4.10 9.45
N GLY A 45 -8.81 5.18 9.05
CA GLY A 45 -9.15 5.96 7.88
C GLY A 45 -8.20 5.65 6.73
N ILE A 46 -8.70 5.14 5.61
CA ILE A 46 -7.91 4.88 4.41
C ILE A 46 -8.21 5.95 3.36
N GLU A 47 -7.18 6.73 3.00
CA GLU A 47 -7.23 7.69 1.91
C GLU A 47 -6.42 7.15 0.73
N GLN A 48 -7.09 6.91 -0.39
CA GLN A 48 -6.48 6.55 -1.66
C GLN A 48 -6.52 7.75 -2.59
N PHE A 49 -5.37 8.12 -3.18
CA PHE A 49 -5.27 9.34 -3.98
C PHE A 49 -6.07 9.27 -5.28
N ALA A 50 -5.95 8.17 -6.02
CA ALA A 50 -6.61 7.97 -7.31
C ALA A 50 -7.21 6.56 -7.43
N GLU A 51 -8.10 6.36 -8.39
CA GLU A 51 -8.68 5.06 -8.69
C GLU A 51 -7.95 4.44 -9.89
N HIS A 52 -7.16 3.41 -9.64
CA HIS A 52 -6.55 2.55 -10.64
C HIS A 52 -6.07 1.25 -9.98
N GLY A 53 -5.89 0.20 -10.80
CA GLY A 53 -5.67 -1.17 -10.34
C GLY A 53 -4.53 -1.35 -9.33
N SER A 54 -3.40 -0.65 -9.51
CA SER A 54 -2.25 -0.77 -8.60
C SER A 54 -2.57 -0.30 -7.19
N LEU A 55 -3.24 0.86 -7.04
CA LEU A 55 -3.63 1.36 -5.72
C LEU A 55 -4.75 0.53 -5.08
N ASP A 56 -5.66 -0.03 -5.90
CA ASP A 56 -6.68 -0.95 -5.42
C ASP A 56 -6.03 -2.24 -4.89
N ASN A 57 -5.04 -2.77 -5.59
CA ASN A 57 -4.24 -3.92 -5.16
C ASN A 57 -3.49 -3.63 -3.85
N CYS A 58 -2.90 -2.42 -3.70
CA CYS A 58 -2.30 -2.00 -2.43
C CYS A 58 -3.30 -2.03 -1.28
N ARG A 59 -4.51 -1.51 -1.50
CA ARG A 59 -5.57 -1.49 -0.47
C ARG A 59 -6.01 -2.90 -0.11
N GLU A 60 -6.23 -3.76 -1.09
CA GLU A 60 -6.60 -5.17 -0.86
C GLU A 60 -5.52 -5.90 -0.09
N GLY A 61 -4.27 -5.79 -0.54
CA GLY A 61 -3.13 -6.37 0.16
C GLY A 61 -2.97 -5.84 1.58
N PHE A 62 -3.16 -4.54 1.80
CA PHE A 62 -3.11 -3.93 3.13
C PHE A 62 -4.11 -4.57 4.11
N LEU A 63 -5.36 -4.71 3.68
CA LEU A 63 -6.41 -5.34 4.50
C LEU A 63 -6.13 -6.84 4.72
N GLU A 64 -5.56 -7.52 3.72
CA GLU A 64 -5.14 -8.92 3.87
C GLU A 64 -3.99 -9.04 4.87
N GLY A 65 -2.98 -8.16 4.81
CA GLY A 65 -1.88 -8.12 5.76
C GLY A 65 -2.34 -7.87 7.21
N LEU A 66 -3.28 -6.95 7.42
CA LEU A 66 -3.92 -6.76 8.73
C LEU A 66 -4.65 -8.01 9.21
N LYS A 67 -5.38 -8.68 8.30
CA LYS A 67 -6.11 -9.91 8.61
C LYS A 67 -5.19 -11.06 8.99
N GLU A 68 -4.04 -11.22 8.32
CA GLU A 68 -3.01 -12.21 8.69
C GLU A 68 -2.50 -11.98 10.13
N GLU A 69 -2.50 -10.73 10.58
CA GLU A 69 -2.12 -10.32 11.93
C GLU A 69 -3.27 -10.35 12.96
N GLY A 70 -4.46 -10.83 12.55
CA GLY A 70 -5.62 -10.97 13.42
C GLY A 70 -6.48 -9.71 13.55
N ILE A 71 -6.27 -8.70 12.72
CA ILE A 71 -7.07 -7.47 12.65
C ILE A 71 -7.92 -7.54 11.39
N GLU A 72 -9.24 -7.79 11.54
CA GLU A 72 -10.12 -8.10 10.41
C GLU A 72 -11.35 -7.20 10.41
N GLU A 73 -11.65 -6.63 9.25
CA GLU A 73 -12.83 -5.77 9.05
C GLU A 73 -14.13 -6.53 9.37
N GLY A 74 -15.00 -5.86 10.12
CA GLY A 74 -16.27 -6.44 10.61
C GLY A 74 -16.15 -7.38 11.79
N LYS A 75 -14.93 -7.61 12.33
CA LYS A 75 -14.71 -8.30 13.60
C LYS A 75 -14.21 -7.33 14.67
N ASN A 76 -12.98 -6.86 14.51
CA ASN A 76 -12.31 -5.95 15.44
C ASN A 76 -11.72 -4.73 14.73
N LEU A 77 -12.06 -4.51 13.46
CA LEU A 77 -11.64 -3.39 12.64
C LEU A 77 -12.84 -2.71 11.96
N SER A 78 -12.93 -1.40 12.11
CA SER A 78 -13.79 -0.52 11.33
C SER A 78 -12.94 0.27 10.34
N VAL A 79 -13.29 0.25 9.06
CA VAL A 79 -12.58 0.92 7.99
C VAL A 79 -13.45 2.03 7.42
N GLU A 80 -12.93 3.26 7.44
CA GLU A 80 -13.49 4.36 6.64
C GLU A 80 -12.60 4.59 5.42
N TYR A 81 -13.09 4.22 4.24
CA TYR A 81 -12.39 4.38 2.97
C TYR A 81 -12.89 5.60 2.20
N LYS A 82 -11.95 6.41 1.71
CA LYS A 82 -12.21 7.56 0.84
C LYS A 82 -11.21 7.59 -0.31
N ASN A 83 -11.69 8.03 -1.49
CA ASN A 83 -10.86 8.26 -2.67
C ASN A 83 -10.82 9.76 -2.98
N ALA A 84 -9.63 10.30 -3.19
CA ALA A 84 -9.43 11.72 -3.46
C ALA A 84 -9.63 12.10 -4.94
N ALA A 85 -9.83 11.12 -5.82
CA ALA A 85 -10.04 11.30 -7.26
C ALA A 85 -8.95 12.17 -7.94
N ALA A 86 -7.69 11.98 -7.53
CA ALA A 86 -6.51 12.72 -7.96
C ALA A 86 -6.63 14.26 -7.75
N ASP A 87 -7.39 14.69 -6.75
CA ASP A 87 -7.59 16.09 -6.39
C ASP A 87 -7.03 16.41 -5.01
N MET A 88 -6.02 17.27 -4.96
CA MET A 88 -5.34 17.66 -3.72
C MET A 88 -6.26 18.38 -2.72
N GLY A 89 -7.25 19.12 -3.20
CA GLY A 89 -8.22 19.78 -2.32
C GLY A 89 -9.14 18.78 -1.62
N THR A 90 -9.58 17.75 -2.34
CA THR A 90 -10.34 16.64 -1.80
C THR A 90 -9.50 15.82 -0.82
N CYS A 91 -8.22 15.57 -1.15
CA CYS A 91 -7.24 14.93 -0.30
C CYS A 91 -7.16 15.60 1.08
N GLY A 92 -6.96 16.94 1.10
CA GLY A 92 -6.92 17.71 2.35
C GLY A 92 -8.22 17.62 3.16
N GLN A 93 -9.39 17.63 2.51
CA GLN A 93 -10.68 17.50 3.20
C GLN A 93 -10.87 16.12 3.83
N ILE A 94 -10.44 15.06 3.16
CA ILE A 94 -10.48 13.68 3.67
C ILE A 94 -9.57 13.56 4.90
N SER A 95 -8.32 14.04 4.77
CA SER A 95 -7.33 14.00 5.83
C SER A 95 -7.80 14.74 7.09
N ASP A 96 -8.34 15.97 6.93
CA ASP A 96 -8.93 16.74 8.02
C ASP A 96 -10.13 16.02 8.67
N GLY A 97 -10.94 15.32 7.85
CA GLY A 97 -12.06 14.51 8.34
C GLY A 97 -11.59 13.40 9.27
N PHE A 98 -10.62 12.59 8.85
CA PHE A 98 -10.07 11.51 9.68
C PHE A 98 -9.42 12.03 10.98
N ALA A 99 -8.74 13.18 10.91
CA ALA A 99 -8.20 13.85 12.11
C ALA A 99 -9.30 14.26 13.07
N ALA A 100 -10.41 14.80 12.57
CA ALA A 100 -11.56 15.20 13.39
C ALA A 100 -12.29 13.99 14.00
N ASP A 101 -12.41 12.90 13.29
CA ASP A 101 -13.04 11.66 13.72
C ASP A 101 -12.18 10.86 14.70
N LYS A 102 -10.89 11.23 14.81
CA LYS A 102 -9.92 10.62 15.75
C LYS A 102 -9.78 9.12 15.53
N VAL A 103 -9.58 8.72 14.30
CA VAL A 103 -9.26 7.32 13.97
C VAL A 103 -7.99 6.88 14.68
N ASP A 104 -7.82 5.59 14.94
CA ASP A 104 -6.64 5.04 15.61
C ASP A 104 -5.39 5.04 14.71
N LEU A 105 -5.60 4.98 13.39
CA LEU A 105 -4.55 4.99 12.38
C LEU A 105 -5.07 5.63 11.10
N MET A 106 -4.28 6.48 10.47
CA MET A 106 -4.51 6.97 9.11
C MET A 106 -3.65 6.19 8.13
N VAL A 107 -4.23 5.81 7.00
CA VAL A 107 -3.57 5.01 5.96
C VAL A 107 -3.58 5.78 4.64
N GLY A 108 -2.39 6.14 4.15
CA GLY A 108 -2.22 6.85 2.88
C GLY A 108 -1.78 5.92 1.76
N ILE A 109 -2.59 5.83 0.72
CA ILE A 109 -2.25 5.07 -0.48
C ILE A 109 -1.86 6.06 -1.58
N ALA A 110 -0.60 6.05 -1.96
CA ALA A 110 0.15 6.98 -2.80
C ALA A 110 0.71 8.21 -2.07
N THR A 111 1.77 8.81 -2.65
CA THR A 111 2.53 9.91 -2.07
C THR A 111 1.68 11.13 -1.69
N PRO A 112 0.76 11.64 -2.54
CA PRO A 112 -0.04 12.81 -2.18
C PRO A 112 -0.95 12.58 -0.96
N SER A 113 -1.56 11.39 -0.86
CA SER A 113 -2.37 11.01 0.31
C SER A 113 -1.53 10.88 1.58
N ALA A 114 -0.35 10.26 1.49
CA ALA A 114 0.55 10.14 2.63
C ALA A 114 0.98 11.49 3.18
N GLN A 115 1.35 12.44 2.31
CA GLN A 115 1.72 13.81 2.68
C GLN A 115 0.55 14.57 3.30
N SER A 116 -0.65 14.47 2.71
CA SER A 116 -1.85 15.14 3.21
C SER A 116 -2.24 14.64 4.60
N LEU A 117 -2.31 13.32 4.77
CA LEU A 117 -2.61 12.69 6.04
C LEU A 117 -1.60 13.04 7.12
N TYR A 118 -0.30 13.02 6.80
CA TYR A 118 0.73 13.38 7.77
C TYR A 118 0.57 14.83 8.26
N ASN A 119 0.31 15.76 7.34
CA ASN A 119 0.06 17.16 7.71
C ASN A 119 -1.14 17.31 8.65
N ALA A 120 -2.26 16.61 8.39
CA ALA A 120 -3.44 16.64 9.24
C ALA A 120 -3.25 15.92 10.58
N ALA A 121 -2.44 14.85 10.58
CA ALA A 121 -2.21 13.99 11.75
C ALA A 121 -1.30 14.62 12.79
N MET A 122 -0.37 15.51 12.42
CA MET A 122 0.63 16.09 13.34
C MET A 122 0.02 16.72 14.58
N ASP A 123 -1.01 17.55 14.40
CA ASP A 123 -1.68 18.23 15.51
C ASP A 123 -2.63 17.30 16.28
N ALA A 124 -3.15 16.26 15.62
CA ALA A 124 -4.06 15.28 16.22
C ALA A 124 -3.31 14.17 16.98
N GLY A 125 -2.03 14.00 16.73
CA GLY A 125 -1.19 12.94 17.33
C GLY A 125 -1.61 11.53 16.88
N ILE A 126 -2.17 11.41 15.67
CA ILE A 126 -2.60 10.13 15.09
C ILE A 126 -1.44 9.57 14.27
N PRO A 127 -1.06 8.29 14.42
CA PRO A 127 -0.05 7.67 13.57
C PRO A 127 -0.54 7.53 12.13
N VAL A 128 0.40 7.65 11.18
CA VAL A 128 0.16 7.47 9.76
C VAL A 128 0.98 6.29 9.25
N ILE A 129 0.35 5.46 8.45
CA ILE A 129 1.02 4.43 7.66
C ILE A 129 0.76 4.71 6.18
N TYR A 130 1.78 4.53 5.33
CA TYR A 130 1.63 4.71 3.89
C TYR A 130 2.04 3.46 3.10
N THR A 131 1.49 3.33 1.91
CA THR A 131 1.92 2.37 0.88
C THR A 131 1.98 3.05 -0.48
N ALA A 132 2.75 2.50 -1.41
CA ALA A 132 2.95 3.08 -2.74
C ALA A 132 3.47 4.54 -2.69
N VAL A 133 4.48 4.78 -1.87
CA VAL A 133 5.24 6.04 -1.83
C VAL A 133 6.60 5.79 -2.46
N THR A 134 6.79 6.24 -3.69
CA THR A 134 7.96 5.90 -4.51
C THR A 134 9.28 6.38 -3.88
N ASP A 135 9.32 7.60 -3.40
CA ASP A 135 10.49 8.17 -2.71
C ASP A 135 10.07 8.88 -1.42
N PRO A 136 10.11 8.19 -0.26
CA PRO A 136 9.76 8.79 1.02
C PRO A 136 10.66 9.98 1.43
N LEU A 137 11.91 10.05 0.93
CA LEU A 137 12.82 11.16 1.21
C LEU A 137 12.39 12.41 0.41
N ALA A 138 12.18 12.24 -0.91
CA ALA A 138 11.67 13.32 -1.76
C ALA A 138 10.28 13.81 -1.33
N ALA A 139 9.47 12.91 -0.76
CA ALA A 139 8.16 13.24 -0.19
C ALA A 139 8.22 13.92 1.19
N GLU A 140 9.42 14.08 1.77
CA GLU A 140 9.64 14.64 3.12
C GLU A 140 8.98 13.80 4.25
N LEU A 141 8.84 12.50 4.05
CA LEU A 141 8.26 11.54 5.01
C LEU A 141 9.33 10.71 5.73
N ALA A 142 10.56 10.74 5.25
CA ALA A 142 11.74 10.13 5.86
C ALA A 142 12.95 11.08 5.76
N ASP A 143 13.92 10.91 6.66
CA ASP A 143 15.20 11.60 6.61
C ASP A 143 16.21 10.90 5.67
N ASP A 144 17.38 11.50 5.50
CA ASP A 144 18.46 10.96 4.62
C ASP A 144 18.99 9.60 5.09
N GLU A 145 18.70 9.19 6.32
CA GLU A 145 19.08 7.89 6.89
C GLU A 145 17.94 6.86 6.75
N GLY A 146 16.79 7.26 6.20
CA GLY A 146 15.60 6.44 6.02
C GLY A 146 14.73 6.31 7.28
N ASN A 147 14.97 7.14 8.30
CA ASN A 147 14.12 7.15 9.49
C ASN A 147 12.88 8.02 9.29
N PRO A 148 11.76 7.69 9.95
CA PRO A 148 10.56 8.51 9.93
C PRO A 148 10.80 9.93 10.46
N VAL A 149 10.19 10.94 9.80
CA VAL A 149 10.26 12.34 10.26
C VAL A 149 9.32 12.64 11.44
N GLY A 150 8.49 11.69 11.84
CA GLY A 150 7.53 11.80 12.95
C GLY A 150 6.74 10.51 13.12
N GLU A 151 5.48 10.59 13.55
CA GLU A 151 4.60 9.42 13.70
C GLU A 151 4.05 8.97 12.31
N ILE A 152 4.96 8.70 11.37
CA ILE A 152 4.65 8.24 10.02
C ILE A 152 5.69 7.24 9.54
N THR A 153 5.26 6.15 8.91
CA THR A 153 6.11 5.15 8.23
C THR A 153 5.30 4.40 7.18
N GLY A 154 5.90 3.46 6.49
CA GLY A 154 5.19 2.64 5.50
C GLY A 154 6.11 1.90 4.55
N THR A 155 5.63 1.68 3.33
CA THR A 155 6.37 0.98 2.29
C THR A 155 6.57 1.82 1.04
N SER A 156 7.76 1.67 0.44
CA SER A 156 8.14 2.33 -0.80
C SER A 156 8.02 1.37 -1.98
N ASP A 157 7.47 1.88 -3.08
CA ASP A 157 7.43 1.25 -4.40
C ASP A 157 8.49 1.85 -5.33
N LYS A 158 9.70 2.04 -4.83
CA LYS A 158 10.81 2.61 -5.59
C LYS A 158 10.98 1.90 -6.93
N LEU A 159 10.99 2.68 -8.02
CA LEU A 159 11.13 2.14 -9.36
C LEU A 159 12.53 1.57 -9.62
N PRO A 160 12.63 0.40 -10.28
CA PRO A 160 13.88 -0.21 -10.67
C PRO A 160 14.39 0.40 -12.00
N VAL A 161 14.72 1.71 -11.98
CA VAL A 161 15.02 2.50 -13.19
C VAL A 161 16.12 1.88 -14.06
N LYS A 162 17.17 1.33 -13.45
CA LYS A 162 18.25 0.66 -14.21
C LYS A 162 17.76 -0.55 -14.97
N GLN A 163 17.03 -1.45 -14.30
CA GLN A 163 16.46 -2.66 -14.91
C GLN A 163 15.46 -2.28 -16.02
N GLN A 164 14.66 -1.24 -15.77
CA GLN A 164 13.73 -0.71 -16.76
C GLN A 164 14.46 -0.21 -18.03
N LEU A 165 15.53 0.57 -17.88
CA LEU A 165 16.33 1.06 -19.00
C LEU A 165 17.03 -0.08 -19.74
N GLU A 166 17.55 -1.08 -19.04
CA GLU A 166 18.15 -2.29 -19.62
C GLU A 166 17.11 -3.08 -20.43
N MET A 167 15.91 -3.29 -19.89
CA MET A 167 14.80 -3.95 -20.56
C MET A 167 14.39 -3.21 -21.83
N ILE A 168 14.23 -1.88 -21.77
CA ILE A 168 13.87 -1.06 -22.94
C ILE A 168 14.96 -1.19 -24.02
N ARG A 169 16.23 -1.13 -23.66
CA ARG A 169 17.34 -1.27 -24.60
C ARG A 169 17.37 -2.66 -25.27
N GLN A 170 17.05 -3.72 -24.55
CA GLN A 170 16.99 -5.08 -25.09
C GLN A 170 15.84 -5.24 -26.07
N MET A 171 14.68 -4.66 -25.80
CA MET A 171 13.50 -4.73 -26.66
C MET A 171 13.61 -3.80 -27.88
N LEU A 172 14.23 -2.64 -27.71
CA LEU A 172 14.34 -1.59 -28.72
C LEU A 172 15.80 -1.16 -28.91
N PRO A 173 16.64 -1.99 -29.56
CA PRO A 173 18.08 -1.73 -29.67
C PRO A 173 18.43 -0.46 -30.45
N GLU A 174 17.55 0.03 -31.31
CA GLU A 174 17.76 1.23 -32.16
C GLU A 174 17.12 2.50 -31.59
N ALA A 175 16.32 2.41 -30.49
CA ALA A 175 15.67 3.57 -29.91
C ALA A 175 16.70 4.52 -29.28
N GLU A 176 16.52 5.81 -29.47
CA GLU A 176 17.39 6.88 -28.93
C GLU A 176 16.71 7.72 -27.86
N THR A 177 15.38 7.89 -27.97
CA THR A 177 14.65 8.86 -27.15
C THR A 177 13.48 8.21 -26.44
N ILE A 178 13.44 8.29 -25.11
CA ILE A 178 12.34 7.83 -24.27
C ILE A 178 11.52 9.05 -23.82
N GLY A 179 10.21 8.98 -24.00
CA GLY A 179 9.25 9.95 -23.50
C GLY A 179 8.75 9.61 -22.11
N ILE A 180 8.67 10.62 -21.23
CA ILE A 180 8.06 10.51 -19.92
C ILE A 180 7.04 11.62 -19.74
N MET A 181 5.77 11.25 -19.48
CA MET A 181 4.74 12.18 -19.04
C MET A 181 4.62 12.11 -17.53
N TYR A 182 4.52 13.24 -16.86
CA TYR A 182 4.46 13.29 -15.42
C TYR A 182 3.66 14.47 -14.88
N THR A 183 3.11 14.33 -13.70
CA THR A 183 2.36 15.35 -12.98
C THR A 183 3.31 16.19 -12.13
N THR A 184 3.38 17.50 -12.41
CA THR A 184 4.35 18.42 -11.77
C THR A 184 4.09 18.69 -10.28
N SER A 185 2.94 18.26 -9.75
CA SER A 185 2.61 18.35 -8.32
C SER A 185 2.80 17.04 -7.56
N GLU A 186 3.20 15.96 -8.24
CA GLU A 186 3.49 14.66 -7.60
C GLU A 186 5.00 14.51 -7.35
N ALA A 187 5.42 14.56 -6.08
CA ALA A 187 6.83 14.47 -5.70
C ALA A 187 7.49 13.14 -6.10
N ASN A 188 6.72 12.02 -6.08
CA ASN A 188 7.16 10.72 -6.59
C ASN A 188 7.55 10.80 -8.07
N SER A 189 6.77 11.50 -8.88
CA SER A 189 7.00 11.62 -10.31
C SER A 189 8.21 12.51 -10.63
N GLU A 190 8.35 13.64 -9.94
CA GLU A 190 9.52 14.51 -10.11
C GLU A 190 10.83 13.78 -9.72
N ALA A 191 10.82 13.01 -8.62
CA ALA A 191 11.99 12.23 -8.19
C ALA A 191 12.34 11.14 -9.21
N ALA A 192 11.34 10.42 -9.74
CA ALA A 192 11.56 9.38 -10.76
C ALA A 192 12.07 9.97 -12.07
N VAL A 193 11.51 11.07 -12.57
CA VAL A 193 12.01 11.77 -13.78
C VAL A 193 13.48 12.11 -13.64
N LYS A 194 13.86 12.68 -12.50
CA LYS A 194 15.26 13.03 -12.23
C LYS A 194 16.17 11.81 -12.28
N GLU A 195 15.77 10.67 -11.68
CA GLU A 195 16.55 9.43 -11.73
C GLU A 195 16.69 8.89 -13.16
N TYR A 196 15.63 8.95 -13.98
CA TYR A 196 15.71 8.62 -15.41
C TYR A 196 16.65 9.53 -16.18
N GLU A 197 16.60 10.85 -15.98
CA GLU A 197 17.50 11.81 -16.62
C GLU A 197 18.97 11.58 -16.24
N GLU A 198 19.25 11.22 -14.99
CA GLU A 198 20.59 10.92 -14.50
C GLU A 198 21.17 9.60 -15.10
N LEU A 199 20.35 8.59 -15.28
CA LEU A 199 20.78 7.25 -15.66
C LEU A 199 20.67 6.94 -17.16
N ALA A 200 19.78 7.60 -17.90
CA ALA A 200 19.47 7.28 -19.27
C ALA A 200 20.71 7.31 -20.19
N GLY A 201 21.64 8.21 -19.95
CA GLY A 201 22.89 8.32 -20.73
C GLY A 201 23.81 7.11 -20.62
N GLU A 202 23.72 6.33 -19.55
CA GLU A 202 24.49 5.08 -19.39
C GLU A 202 24.00 3.98 -20.33
N TYR A 203 22.77 4.12 -20.83
CA TYR A 203 22.09 3.20 -21.73
C TYR A 203 21.89 3.78 -23.14
N ASP A 204 22.61 4.85 -23.49
CA ASP A 204 22.52 5.57 -24.76
C ASP A 204 21.12 6.14 -25.07
N PHE A 205 20.35 6.51 -24.04
CA PHE A 205 19.06 7.17 -24.19
C PHE A 205 19.11 8.66 -23.87
N LYS A 206 18.18 9.38 -24.48
CA LYS A 206 17.77 10.75 -24.10
C LYS A 206 16.37 10.70 -23.53
N ILE A 207 16.10 11.52 -22.55
CA ILE A 207 14.78 11.67 -21.97
C ILE A 207 14.13 12.95 -22.51
N GLU A 208 12.91 12.82 -23.04
CA GLU A 208 12.00 13.92 -23.35
C GLU A 208 10.85 13.89 -22.37
N THR A 209 10.57 14.97 -21.69
CA THR A 209 9.53 15.05 -20.68
C THR A 209 8.36 15.92 -21.07
N ALA A 210 7.17 15.57 -20.59
CA ALA A 210 5.97 16.38 -20.69
C ALA A 210 5.30 16.50 -19.33
N GLY A 211 5.46 17.66 -18.68
CA GLY A 211 4.79 17.98 -17.40
C GLY A 211 3.33 18.34 -17.63
N ILE A 212 2.45 17.78 -16.81
CA ILE A 212 1.02 18.08 -16.77
C ILE A 212 0.60 18.57 -15.39
N ALA A 213 -0.53 19.23 -15.30
CA ALA A 213 -1.14 19.63 -14.02
C ALA A 213 -2.39 18.81 -13.70
N THR A 214 -3.13 18.37 -14.71
CA THR A 214 -4.39 17.63 -14.58
C THR A 214 -4.56 16.64 -15.73
N THR A 215 -5.49 15.70 -15.59
CA THR A 215 -5.86 14.76 -16.66
C THR A 215 -6.32 15.44 -17.95
N ALA A 216 -6.86 16.65 -17.88
CA ALA A 216 -7.28 17.43 -19.06
C ALA A 216 -6.12 17.83 -19.97
N ASP A 217 -4.89 17.87 -19.46
CA ASP A 217 -3.68 18.23 -20.21
C ASP A 217 -3.14 17.06 -21.03
N ILE A 218 -3.51 15.82 -20.66
CA ILE A 218 -2.93 14.58 -21.19
C ILE A 218 -3.03 14.48 -22.72
N PRO A 219 -4.18 14.69 -23.39
CA PRO A 219 -4.25 14.51 -24.84
C PRO A 219 -3.27 15.42 -25.61
N LEU A 220 -3.13 16.68 -25.18
CA LEU A 220 -2.23 17.63 -25.83
C LEU A 220 -0.75 17.30 -25.53
N ALA A 221 -0.46 16.93 -24.30
CA ALA A 221 0.88 16.53 -23.86
C ALA A 221 1.33 15.25 -24.58
N ALA A 222 0.46 14.23 -24.64
CA ALA A 222 0.70 12.98 -25.36
C ALA A 222 0.94 13.23 -26.86
N GLN A 223 0.09 14.01 -27.51
CA GLN A 223 0.27 14.35 -28.93
C GLN A 223 1.65 14.98 -29.19
N SER A 224 2.05 15.93 -28.37
CA SER A 224 3.34 16.62 -28.52
C SER A 224 4.54 15.72 -28.23
N LEU A 225 4.44 14.86 -27.22
CA LEU A 225 5.53 13.96 -26.82
C LEU A 225 5.74 12.85 -27.84
N LEU A 226 4.66 12.21 -28.30
CA LEU A 226 4.69 11.14 -29.30
C LEU A 226 5.24 11.55 -30.69
N GLU A 227 5.44 12.83 -30.97
CA GLU A 227 6.09 13.32 -32.18
C GLU A 227 7.62 13.36 -32.07
N LYS A 228 8.19 13.14 -30.89
CA LYS A 228 9.60 13.37 -30.58
C LYS A 228 10.34 12.14 -30.08
N VAL A 229 9.62 11.05 -29.78
CA VAL A 229 10.17 9.92 -29.06
C VAL A 229 10.03 8.61 -29.82
N ASP A 230 10.91 7.66 -29.54
CA ASP A 230 10.87 6.32 -30.10
C ASP A 230 10.01 5.36 -29.26
N CYS A 231 9.92 5.62 -27.98
CA CYS A 231 9.04 4.93 -27.03
C CYS A 231 8.69 5.84 -25.86
N MET A 232 7.72 5.41 -25.05
CA MET A 232 7.42 6.03 -23.75
C MET A 232 7.66 5.04 -22.63
N THR A 233 8.02 5.55 -21.45
CA THR A 233 7.95 4.80 -20.20
C THR A 233 7.07 5.54 -19.20
N ASN A 234 6.14 4.83 -18.59
CA ASN A 234 5.32 5.39 -17.53
C ASN A 234 6.06 5.28 -16.20
N LEU A 235 5.69 6.17 -15.32
CA LEU A 235 6.05 6.14 -13.90
C LEU A 235 4.87 5.59 -13.09
N THR A 236 5.02 5.56 -11.76
CA THR A 236 3.93 5.41 -10.80
C THR A 236 3.25 6.77 -10.54
N ASP A 237 3.01 7.53 -11.61
CA ASP A 237 2.29 8.80 -11.61
C ASP A 237 0.80 8.56 -11.59
N ASN A 238 0.13 8.92 -10.50
CA ASN A 238 -1.26 8.55 -10.28
C ASN A 238 -2.23 9.20 -11.27
N THR A 239 -1.95 10.44 -11.65
CA THR A 239 -2.77 11.19 -12.61
C THR A 239 -2.60 10.64 -14.02
N VAL A 240 -1.38 10.34 -14.45
CA VAL A 240 -1.08 9.75 -15.75
C VAL A 240 -1.66 8.33 -15.85
N VAL A 241 -1.45 7.50 -14.84
CA VAL A 241 -1.95 6.10 -14.82
C VAL A 241 -3.47 6.04 -14.87
N SER A 242 -4.18 6.96 -14.19
CA SER A 242 -5.65 7.02 -14.25
C SER A 242 -6.19 7.28 -15.67
N SER A 243 -5.35 7.76 -16.59
CA SER A 243 -5.70 8.04 -17.99
C SER A 243 -4.90 7.21 -18.97
N LEU A 244 -4.23 6.16 -18.52
CA LEU A 244 -3.36 5.30 -19.34
C LEU A 244 -4.05 4.74 -20.61
N PRO A 245 -5.33 4.30 -20.60
CA PRO A 245 -6.00 3.84 -21.82
C PRO A 245 -6.00 4.87 -22.94
N THR A 246 -6.19 6.16 -22.62
CA THR A 246 -6.15 7.26 -23.61
C THR A 246 -4.74 7.41 -24.20
N ILE A 247 -3.70 7.33 -23.36
CA ILE A 247 -2.31 7.43 -23.81
C ILE A 247 -1.95 6.25 -24.71
N LEU A 248 -2.34 5.04 -24.34
CA LEU A 248 -2.10 3.82 -25.11
C LEU A 248 -2.82 3.86 -26.47
N GLU A 249 -4.04 4.37 -26.54
CA GLU A 249 -4.76 4.55 -27.82
C GLU A 249 -3.96 5.46 -28.76
N MET A 250 -3.55 6.64 -28.29
CA MET A 250 -2.79 7.61 -29.08
C MET A 250 -1.41 7.08 -29.50
N ALA A 251 -0.72 6.37 -28.60
CA ALA A 251 0.59 5.78 -28.88
C ALA A 251 0.49 4.62 -29.90
N ASN A 252 -0.51 3.76 -29.77
CA ASN A 252 -0.77 2.66 -30.68
C ASN A 252 -1.10 3.13 -32.10
N GLU A 253 -1.83 4.24 -32.28
CA GLU A 253 -2.07 4.83 -33.60
C GLU A 253 -0.78 5.23 -34.31
N LYS A 254 0.25 5.63 -33.56
CA LYS A 254 1.56 6.02 -34.06
C LYS A 254 2.58 4.86 -34.06
N LYS A 255 2.20 3.67 -33.62
CA LYS A 255 3.09 2.51 -33.42
C LYS A 255 4.25 2.81 -32.48
N ILE A 256 4.04 3.66 -31.48
CA ILE A 256 5.04 3.98 -30.45
C ILE A 256 4.76 3.09 -29.23
N PRO A 257 5.70 2.22 -28.83
CA PRO A 257 5.52 1.38 -27.65
C PRO A 257 5.55 2.20 -26.36
N VAL A 258 4.68 1.81 -25.44
CA VAL A 258 4.65 2.34 -24.08
C VAL A 258 5.05 1.23 -23.12
N PHE A 259 6.06 1.49 -22.31
CA PHE A 259 6.47 0.60 -21.23
C PHE A 259 5.78 1.04 -19.94
N GLY A 260 5.33 0.07 -19.14
CA GLY A 260 4.76 0.32 -17.84
C GLY A 260 5.82 0.36 -16.73
N SER A 261 5.37 0.60 -15.52
CA SER A 261 6.19 0.55 -14.31
C SER A 261 5.71 -0.52 -13.31
N GLU A 262 4.62 -1.23 -13.65
CA GLU A 262 4.06 -2.29 -12.81
C GLU A 262 3.05 -3.17 -13.60
N ILE A 263 2.55 -4.23 -12.96
CA ILE A 263 1.75 -5.32 -13.57
C ILE A 263 0.48 -4.81 -14.24
N GLU A 264 -0.31 -3.97 -13.57
CA GLU A 264 -1.62 -3.53 -14.08
C GLU A 264 -1.49 -2.70 -15.36
N GLN A 265 -0.43 -1.89 -15.47
CA GLN A 265 -0.15 -1.14 -16.69
C GLN A 265 0.18 -2.08 -17.87
N VAL A 266 0.88 -3.19 -17.62
CA VAL A 266 1.16 -4.20 -18.65
C VAL A 266 -0.11 -4.94 -19.05
N LYS A 267 -1.00 -5.28 -18.13
CA LYS A 267 -2.32 -5.86 -18.45
C LYS A 267 -3.16 -4.93 -19.31
N LEU A 268 -3.10 -3.61 -19.08
CA LEU A 268 -3.82 -2.60 -19.86
C LEU A 268 -3.24 -2.37 -21.26
N GLY A 269 -2.07 -2.92 -21.58
CA GLY A 269 -1.48 -2.87 -22.91
C GLY A 269 -0.15 -2.13 -23.03
N CYS A 270 0.52 -1.81 -21.93
CA CYS A 270 1.95 -1.50 -21.97
C CYS A 270 2.72 -2.73 -22.45
N LEU A 271 3.80 -2.51 -23.21
CA LEU A 271 4.56 -3.59 -23.85
C LEU A 271 5.21 -4.51 -22.83
N ALA A 272 5.84 -3.92 -21.82
CA ALA A 272 6.51 -4.62 -20.73
C ALA A 272 6.75 -3.66 -19.55
N ALA A 273 7.12 -4.22 -18.40
CA ALA A 273 7.58 -3.48 -17.22
C ALA A 273 8.53 -4.34 -16.38
N GLU A 274 9.54 -3.70 -15.82
CA GLU A 274 10.18 -4.15 -14.60
C GLU A 274 9.39 -3.55 -13.43
N GLY A 275 8.67 -4.36 -12.67
CA GLY A 275 7.68 -3.86 -11.71
C GLY A 275 7.57 -4.67 -10.44
N LEU A 276 6.79 -4.16 -9.52
CA LEU A 276 6.52 -4.73 -8.21
C LEU A 276 5.12 -5.34 -8.15
N ASP A 277 4.93 -6.29 -7.23
CA ASP A 277 3.60 -6.80 -6.88
C ASP A 277 2.97 -5.90 -5.80
N TYR A 278 1.93 -5.18 -6.20
CA TYR A 278 1.26 -4.22 -5.31
C TYR A 278 0.35 -4.86 -4.25
N ILE A 279 -0.06 -6.12 -4.44
CA ILE A 279 -0.75 -6.87 -3.38
C ILE A 279 0.25 -7.22 -2.28
N GLU A 280 1.44 -7.71 -2.64
CA GLU A 280 2.47 -8.03 -1.65
C GLU A 280 3.00 -6.77 -0.95
N LEU A 281 3.15 -5.65 -1.67
CA LEU A 281 3.47 -4.34 -1.07
C LEU A 281 2.43 -3.93 -0.02
N GLY A 282 1.15 -4.04 -0.36
CA GLY A 282 0.06 -3.78 0.57
C GLY A 282 0.08 -4.69 1.79
N LYS A 283 0.29 -6.01 1.61
CA LYS A 283 0.40 -6.97 2.73
C LYS A 283 1.52 -6.62 3.70
N GLN A 284 2.68 -6.25 3.16
CA GLN A 284 3.80 -5.81 3.99
C GLN A 284 3.41 -4.58 4.80
N THR A 285 2.77 -3.60 4.18
CA THR A 285 2.25 -2.40 4.85
C THR A 285 1.25 -2.75 5.95
N GLY A 286 0.32 -3.68 5.67
CA GLY A 286 -0.68 -4.16 6.65
C GLY A 286 -0.04 -4.78 7.89
N LYS A 287 1.06 -5.54 7.72
CA LYS A 287 1.83 -6.10 8.84
C LYS A 287 2.54 -5.04 9.66
N MET A 288 3.07 -3.99 9.03
CA MET A 288 3.63 -2.82 9.75
C MET A 288 2.54 -2.08 10.52
N ALA A 289 1.38 -1.85 9.89
CA ALA A 289 0.22 -1.20 10.51
C ALA A 289 -0.27 -1.95 11.75
N ALA A 290 -0.29 -3.28 11.70
CA ALA A 290 -0.69 -4.13 12.83
C ALA A 290 0.22 -3.93 14.05
N GLN A 291 1.54 -3.76 13.87
CA GLN A 291 2.47 -3.47 14.97
C GLN A 291 2.15 -2.13 15.64
N VAL A 292 1.74 -1.13 14.83
CA VAL A 292 1.38 0.21 15.34
C VAL A 292 0.04 0.15 16.06
N LEU A 293 -0.99 -0.47 15.48
CA LEU A 293 -2.32 -0.61 16.09
C LEU A 293 -2.28 -1.38 17.39
N LYS A 294 -1.50 -2.46 17.47
CA LYS A 294 -1.31 -3.25 18.71
C LYS A 294 -0.44 -2.55 19.76
N GLY A 295 0.12 -1.38 19.44
CA GLY A 295 1.03 -0.64 20.33
C GLY A 295 2.37 -1.36 20.56
N GLU A 296 2.75 -2.29 19.71
CA GLU A 296 4.02 -3.02 19.78
C GLU A 296 5.19 -2.12 19.42
N LYS A 297 4.98 -1.21 18.45
CA LYS A 297 5.91 -0.17 18.03
C LYS A 297 5.17 1.11 17.68
N LYS A 298 5.88 2.24 17.77
CA LYS A 298 5.39 3.50 17.23
C LYS A 298 5.75 3.61 15.75
N ALA A 299 4.97 4.35 14.98
CA ALA A 299 5.30 4.63 13.59
C ALA A 299 6.68 5.30 13.46
N SER A 300 7.02 6.21 14.39
CA SER A 300 8.31 6.89 14.47
C SER A 300 9.52 5.99 14.80
N GLU A 301 9.29 4.74 15.19
CA GLU A 301 10.34 3.75 15.49
C GLU A 301 10.57 2.74 14.36
N LEU A 302 9.75 2.81 13.30
CA LEU A 302 9.79 1.90 12.16
C LEU A 302 10.35 2.64 10.94
N PRO A 303 11.59 2.36 10.51
CA PRO A 303 12.04 2.80 9.18
C PRO A 303 11.08 2.30 8.10
N PHE A 304 10.95 3.05 7.02
CA PHE A 304 10.16 2.56 5.90
C PHE A 304 10.83 1.31 5.29
N GLU A 305 10.00 0.47 4.68
CA GLU A 305 10.46 -0.75 4.02
C GLU A 305 10.26 -0.65 2.50
N THR A 306 11.07 -1.38 1.74
CA THR A 306 10.94 -1.52 0.28
C THR A 306 10.77 -2.98 -0.08
N ILE A 307 10.09 -3.26 -1.19
CA ILE A 307 10.20 -4.56 -1.85
C ILE A 307 11.44 -4.51 -2.73
N GLU A 308 12.39 -5.42 -2.47
CA GLU A 308 13.69 -5.40 -3.15
C GLU A 308 13.68 -6.08 -4.53
N GLU A 309 12.70 -6.95 -4.82
CA GLU A 309 12.65 -7.75 -6.06
C GLU A 309 11.62 -7.21 -7.03
N ALA A 310 12.09 -6.51 -8.08
CA ALA A 310 11.32 -6.26 -9.27
C ALA A 310 11.30 -7.52 -10.15
N SER A 311 10.23 -7.67 -10.92
CA SER A 311 10.08 -8.76 -11.87
C SER A 311 9.69 -8.24 -13.24
N LEU A 312 10.11 -8.96 -14.28
CA LEU A 312 9.74 -8.65 -15.65
C LEU A 312 8.33 -9.15 -15.95
N TYR A 313 7.50 -8.27 -16.50
CA TYR A 313 6.17 -8.55 -17.02
C TYR A 313 6.12 -8.15 -18.50
N VAL A 314 5.50 -8.97 -19.35
CA VAL A 314 5.42 -8.72 -20.80
C VAL A 314 4.01 -8.93 -21.30
N ASN A 315 3.61 -8.15 -22.32
CA ASN A 315 2.33 -8.32 -23.01
C ASN A 315 2.54 -8.60 -24.48
N THR A 316 2.32 -9.85 -24.89
CA THR A 316 2.50 -10.30 -26.27
C THR A 316 1.41 -9.79 -27.22
N ALA A 317 0.18 -9.56 -26.71
CA ALA A 317 -0.87 -8.94 -27.50
C ALA A 317 -0.55 -7.47 -27.84
N ALA A 318 0.06 -6.74 -26.91
CA ALA A 318 0.56 -5.38 -27.17
C ALA A 318 1.70 -5.39 -28.19
N ALA A 319 2.63 -6.35 -28.09
CA ALA A 319 3.72 -6.53 -29.04
C ALA A 319 3.22 -6.83 -30.46
N GLU A 320 2.24 -7.73 -30.59
CA GLU A 320 1.62 -8.05 -31.89
C GLU A 320 0.95 -6.81 -32.51
N LYS A 321 0.20 -6.05 -31.71
CA LYS A 321 -0.45 -4.81 -32.14
C LYS A 321 0.53 -3.75 -32.64
N LEU A 322 1.71 -3.69 -32.02
CA LEU A 322 2.80 -2.76 -32.36
C LEU A 322 3.72 -3.29 -33.45
N GLU A 323 3.61 -4.58 -33.84
CA GLU A 323 4.50 -5.27 -34.76
C GLU A 323 5.95 -5.34 -34.24
N ILE A 324 6.11 -5.50 -32.90
CA ILE A 324 7.39 -5.62 -32.19
C ILE A 324 7.62 -7.09 -31.83
N GLU A 325 8.83 -7.59 -32.11
CA GLU A 325 9.27 -8.91 -31.69
C GLU A 325 9.91 -8.82 -30.30
N ILE A 326 9.30 -9.50 -29.30
CA ILE A 326 9.90 -9.61 -27.96
C ILE A 326 10.98 -10.70 -28.01
N PRO A 327 12.21 -10.45 -27.52
CA PRO A 327 13.24 -11.48 -27.44
C PRO A 327 12.76 -12.69 -26.65
N GLU A 328 13.00 -13.91 -27.14
CA GLU A 328 12.54 -15.17 -26.54
C GLU A 328 13.01 -15.31 -25.08
N GLU A 329 14.26 -14.92 -24.80
CA GLU A 329 14.83 -14.93 -23.46
C GLU A 329 13.98 -14.10 -22.46
N MET A 330 13.39 -12.99 -22.91
CA MET A 330 12.57 -12.13 -22.05
C MET A 330 11.22 -12.78 -21.72
N THR A 331 10.61 -13.47 -22.67
CA THR A 331 9.36 -14.23 -22.43
C THR A 331 9.60 -15.46 -21.55
N GLU A 332 10.79 -16.08 -21.64
CA GLU A 332 11.16 -17.22 -20.82
C GLU A 332 11.48 -16.83 -19.36
N THR A 333 12.01 -15.62 -19.13
CA THR A 333 12.42 -15.11 -17.81
C THR A 333 11.35 -14.25 -17.13
N ALA A 334 10.33 -13.82 -17.87
CA ALA A 334 9.25 -13.02 -17.32
C ALA A 334 8.51 -13.76 -16.18
N ALA A 335 8.18 -13.04 -15.12
CA ALA A 335 7.35 -13.56 -14.04
C ALA A 335 5.94 -13.88 -14.54
N GLU A 336 5.43 -13.07 -15.48
CA GLU A 336 4.16 -13.31 -16.15
C GLU A 336 4.18 -12.77 -17.59
N VAL A 337 3.53 -13.50 -18.50
CA VAL A 337 3.34 -13.13 -19.89
C VAL A 337 1.85 -13.02 -20.18
N PHE A 338 1.39 -11.81 -20.50
CA PHE A 338 -0.01 -11.55 -20.85
C PHE A 338 -0.21 -11.72 -22.36
N GLU A 339 -1.21 -12.50 -22.74
CA GLU A 339 -1.60 -12.77 -24.13
C GLU A 339 -2.82 -11.95 -24.57
N GLU A 340 -3.37 -11.16 -23.68
CA GLU A 340 -4.55 -10.31 -23.89
C GLU A 340 -4.31 -8.90 -23.32
N ILE A 341 -5.04 -7.92 -23.84
CA ILE A 341 -5.13 -6.57 -23.28
C ILE A 341 -6.44 -6.46 -22.52
N THR A 342 -6.35 -6.17 -21.24
CA THR A 342 -7.53 -5.97 -20.39
C THR A 342 -8.20 -4.64 -20.73
N GLU A 343 -9.52 -4.64 -20.90
CA GLU A 343 -10.30 -3.39 -21.02
C GLU A 343 -10.40 -2.74 -19.64
N ALA A 344 -10.18 -1.39 -19.57
CA ALA A 344 -10.22 -0.61 -18.33
C ALA A 344 -11.65 -0.33 -17.89
#